data_5fbf46badf592786f100b77a346e10f8
#
_entry.id   5fbf46badf592786f100b77a346e10f8
#
_cell.length_a   1.000
_cell.length_b   1.000
_cell.length_c   1.000
_cell.angle_alpha   90.00
_cell.angle_beta   90.00
_cell.angle_gamma   90.00
#
_symmetry.space_group_name_H-M   'P 1'
#
loop_
_entity.id
_entity.type
_entity.pdbx_description
1 polymer ?
#
loop_
_entity_poly.entity_id
_entity_poly.type
_entity_poly.pdbx_seq_one_letter_code
_entity_poly.pdbx_strand_id
1 'polypeptide(L)'
;MNLYLIRHGESQSNYDNKYNRAYYCGQLDVPLTEKGVESAKQLKPYFYNIKINDVYVSDLTRTKETYQYIFPYDIPTTVTSLLRERSLGLFEGQFKDKLMKNNMYHRYFHDPNYKDFRHSFIQKAPEGESYNDVYYRVKQ
;
A
#
# COMPACT_ATOMS: atom_id res chain seq x y z
N MET A 1 23.96 -3.53 -11.27
CA MET A 1 22.67 -4.03 -10.78
C MET A 1 21.61 -2.98 -11.10
N ASN A 2 20.50 -3.36 -11.72
CA ASN A 2 19.36 -2.49 -11.96
C ASN A 2 18.24 -2.85 -10.99
N LEU A 3 17.65 -1.85 -10.34
CA LEU A 3 16.51 -2.02 -9.44
C LEU A 3 15.27 -1.37 -10.05
N TYR A 4 14.21 -2.14 -10.18
CA TYR A 4 12.91 -1.67 -10.66
C TYR A 4 11.92 -1.64 -9.49
N LEU A 5 11.38 -0.46 -9.17
CA LEU A 5 10.35 -0.28 -8.16
C LEU A 5 9.00 -0.11 -8.85
N ILE A 6 8.09 -1.03 -8.61
CA ILE A 6 6.77 -1.04 -9.25
C ILE A 6 5.70 -0.86 -8.15
N ARG A 7 4.89 0.18 -8.29
CA ARG A 7 3.71 0.36 -7.46
C ARG A 7 2.57 -0.50 -8.02
N HIS A 8 1.75 -1.07 -7.14
CA HIS A 8 0.55 -1.81 -7.54
C HIS A 8 -0.40 -0.94 -8.39
N GLY A 9 -1.18 -1.57 -9.27
CA GLY A 9 -2.25 -0.93 -10.04
C GLY A 9 -3.34 -0.33 -9.15
N GLU A 10 -4.32 0.33 -9.75
CA GLU A 10 -5.45 0.89 -9.00
C GLU A 10 -6.13 -0.22 -8.19
N SER A 11 -6.19 -0.07 -6.88
CA SER A 11 -6.88 -0.99 -5.98
C SER A 11 -8.32 -0.54 -5.72
N GLN A 12 -9.17 -1.46 -5.21
CA GLN A 12 -10.52 -1.13 -4.80
C GLN A 12 -10.53 0.05 -3.82
N SER A 13 -9.59 0.11 -2.89
CA SER A 13 -9.47 1.24 -1.97
C SER A 13 -9.14 2.56 -2.68
N ASN A 14 -8.30 2.54 -3.71
CA ASN A 14 -8.03 3.75 -4.49
C ASN A 14 -9.30 4.26 -5.17
N TYR A 15 -10.07 3.35 -5.77
CA TYR A 15 -11.33 3.66 -6.41
C TYR A 15 -12.34 4.23 -5.42
N ASP A 16 -12.56 3.55 -4.29
CA ASP A 16 -13.51 3.97 -3.27
C ASP A 16 -13.17 5.32 -2.67
N ASN A 17 -11.89 5.58 -2.40
CA ASN A 17 -11.43 6.87 -1.89
C ASN A 17 -11.60 8.04 -2.87
N LYS A 18 -11.72 7.74 -4.16
CA LYS A 18 -11.91 8.75 -5.21
C LYS A 18 -13.38 8.99 -5.55
N TYR A 19 -14.18 7.94 -5.60
CA TYR A 19 -15.54 8.01 -6.14
C TYR A 19 -16.64 7.71 -5.12
N ASN A 20 -16.30 7.12 -3.99
CA ASN A 20 -17.23 6.71 -2.95
C ASN A 20 -16.88 7.39 -1.61
N ARG A 21 -17.30 6.77 -0.49
CA ARG A 21 -16.98 7.25 0.84
C ARG A 21 -15.56 6.84 1.24
N ALA A 22 -14.71 7.84 1.49
CA ALA A 22 -13.30 7.63 1.76
C ALA A 22 -13.04 6.95 3.11
N TYR A 23 -12.12 5.97 3.11
CA TYR A 23 -11.66 5.26 4.30
C TYR A 23 -10.13 5.11 4.29
N TYR A 24 -9.56 4.72 5.41
CA TYR A 24 -8.13 4.42 5.53
C TYR A 24 -7.86 2.97 5.15
N CYS A 25 -7.01 2.74 4.16
CA CYS A 25 -6.68 1.40 3.70
C CYS A 25 -5.53 0.77 4.50
N GLY A 26 -4.37 1.41 4.54
CA GLY A 26 -3.17 0.83 5.16
C GLY A 26 -2.89 -0.57 4.64
N GLN A 27 -2.83 -1.55 5.56
CA GLN A 27 -2.61 -2.96 5.26
C GLN A 27 -3.90 -3.76 5.03
N LEU A 28 -5.07 -3.11 5.00
CA LEU A 28 -6.31 -3.79 4.62
C LEU A 28 -6.13 -4.45 3.26
N ASP A 29 -6.47 -5.73 3.19
CA ASP A 29 -6.26 -6.52 1.97
C ASP A 29 -7.42 -6.34 1.00
N VAL A 30 -7.17 -5.58 -0.06
CA VAL A 30 -8.13 -5.28 -1.13
C VAL A 30 -7.55 -5.64 -2.49
N PRO A 31 -8.38 -6.11 -3.45
CA PRO A 31 -7.94 -6.47 -4.80
C PRO A 31 -7.69 -5.23 -5.68
N LEU A 32 -7.14 -5.46 -6.86
CA LEU A 32 -7.14 -4.49 -7.95
C LEU A 32 -8.55 -4.27 -8.49
N THR A 33 -8.79 -3.08 -9.05
CA THR A 33 -9.93 -2.84 -9.96
C THR A 33 -9.59 -3.40 -11.35
N GLU A 34 -10.60 -3.53 -12.22
CA GLU A 34 -10.39 -3.87 -13.64
C GLU A 34 -9.37 -2.94 -14.30
N LYS A 35 -9.45 -1.65 -14.00
CA LYS A 35 -8.50 -0.64 -14.49
C LYS A 35 -7.08 -0.89 -13.94
N GLY A 36 -6.97 -1.29 -12.68
CA GLY A 36 -5.68 -1.66 -12.09
C GLY A 36 -5.05 -2.88 -12.77
N VAL A 37 -5.86 -3.89 -13.06
CA VAL A 37 -5.46 -5.08 -13.81
C VAL A 37 -4.98 -4.70 -15.22
N GLU A 38 -5.75 -3.87 -15.93
CA GLU A 38 -5.39 -3.45 -17.28
C GLU A 38 -4.09 -2.62 -17.30
N SER A 39 -3.91 -1.73 -16.34
CA SER A 39 -2.65 -0.97 -16.19
C SER A 39 -1.45 -1.88 -15.94
N ALA A 40 -1.61 -2.93 -15.13
CA ALA A 40 -0.56 -3.92 -14.91
C ALA A 40 -0.20 -4.69 -16.19
N LYS A 41 -1.21 -5.12 -16.95
CA LYS A 41 -1.00 -5.78 -18.26
C LYS A 41 -0.28 -4.89 -19.26
N GLN A 42 -0.57 -3.59 -19.29
CA GLN A 42 0.10 -2.63 -20.17
C GLN A 42 1.59 -2.46 -19.84
N LEU A 43 2.00 -2.74 -18.60
CA LEU A 43 3.40 -2.68 -18.21
C LEU A 43 4.22 -3.90 -18.66
N LYS A 44 3.55 -5.03 -18.94
CA LYS A 44 4.17 -6.30 -19.32
C LYS A 44 5.13 -6.18 -20.52
N PRO A 45 4.81 -5.50 -21.65
CA PRO A 45 5.73 -5.39 -22.79
C PRO A 45 7.04 -4.69 -22.46
N TYR A 46 7.04 -3.77 -21.49
CA TYR A 46 8.25 -3.08 -21.07
C TYR A 46 9.33 -4.04 -20.56
N PHE A 47 8.93 -5.16 -19.94
CA PHE A 47 9.84 -6.14 -19.36
C PHE A 47 10.23 -7.30 -20.28
N TYR A 48 9.70 -7.41 -21.51
CA TYR A 48 9.96 -8.54 -22.40
C TYR A 48 11.45 -8.79 -22.69
N ASN A 49 12.22 -7.71 -22.82
CA ASN A 49 13.65 -7.78 -23.15
C ASN A 49 14.54 -7.47 -21.94
N ILE A 50 13.97 -7.43 -20.75
CA ILE A 50 14.71 -7.17 -19.51
C ILE A 50 14.86 -8.48 -18.74
N LYS A 51 16.10 -8.92 -18.56
CA LYS A 51 16.36 -10.07 -17.70
C LYS A 51 16.16 -9.68 -16.23
N ILE A 52 15.13 -10.23 -15.63
CA ILE A 52 14.87 -10.10 -14.19
C ILE A 52 15.43 -11.34 -13.49
N ASN A 53 16.28 -11.14 -12.51
CA ASN A 53 16.91 -12.23 -11.75
C ASN A 53 16.08 -12.64 -10.54
N ASP A 54 15.58 -11.67 -9.78
CA ASP A 54 14.82 -11.88 -8.56
C ASP A 54 13.69 -10.87 -8.46
N VAL A 55 12.57 -11.27 -7.87
CA VAL A 55 11.43 -10.42 -7.59
C VAL A 55 11.05 -10.53 -6.11
N TYR A 56 10.80 -9.40 -5.49
CA TYR A 56 10.26 -9.29 -4.14
C TYR A 56 8.88 -8.66 -4.21
N VAL A 57 7.89 -9.31 -3.63
CA VAL A 57 6.48 -8.90 -3.70
C VAL A 57 5.90 -8.84 -2.29
N SER A 58 5.16 -7.77 -1.98
CA SER A 58 4.34 -7.76 -0.78
C SER A 58 3.27 -8.86 -0.84
N ASP A 59 2.94 -9.43 0.29
CA ASP A 59 1.92 -10.48 0.41
C ASP A 59 0.46 -9.96 0.27
N LEU A 60 0.25 -8.64 0.15
CA LEU A 60 -1.07 -8.06 -0.09
C LEU A 60 -1.59 -8.41 -1.49
N THR A 61 -2.89 -8.72 -1.59
CA THR A 61 -3.55 -9.17 -2.83
C THR A 61 -3.29 -8.22 -4.00
N ARG A 62 -3.46 -6.91 -3.84
CA ARG A 62 -3.22 -5.91 -4.90
C ARG A 62 -1.81 -5.94 -5.48
N THR A 63 -0.79 -6.28 -4.67
CA THR A 63 0.60 -6.36 -5.14
C THR A 63 0.88 -7.68 -5.84
N LYS A 64 0.36 -8.80 -5.31
CA LYS A 64 0.45 -10.12 -5.96
C LYS A 64 -0.25 -10.14 -7.32
N GLU A 65 -1.45 -9.58 -7.41
CA GLU A 65 -2.17 -9.45 -8.67
C GLU A 65 -1.39 -8.60 -9.68
N THR A 66 -0.86 -7.44 -9.26
CA THR A 66 -0.02 -6.60 -10.14
C THR A 66 1.16 -7.38 -10.68
N TYR A 67 1.87 -8.11 -9.81
CA TYR A 67 3.00 -8.95 -10.22
C TYR A 67 2.59 -10.00 -11.24
N GLN A 68 1.52 -10.74 -11.00
CA GLN A 68 1.05 -11.82 -11.88
C GLN A 68 0.70 -11.33 -13.29
N TYR A 69 0.11 -10.14 -13.41
CA TYR A 69 -0.24 -9.57 -14.71
C TYR A 69 0.95 -9.00 -15.47
N ILE A 70 2.00 -8.57 -14.78
CA ILE A 70 3.24 -8.10 -15.42
C ILE A 70 4.12 -9.27 -15.82
N PHE A 71 4.27 -10.26 -14.94
CA PHE A 71 5.19 -11.40 -15.08
C PHE A 71 4.44 -12.74 -15.05
N PRO A 72 3.78 -13.15 -16.16
CA PRO A 72 3.04 -14.41 -16.23
C PRO A 72 3.95 -15.63 -16.46
N TYR A 73 5.21 -15.56 -16.11
CA TYR A 73 6.24 -16.61 -16.27
C TYR A 73 7.03 -16.73 -14.97
N ASP A 74 7.66 -17.91 -14.80
CA ASP A 74 8.41 -18.20 -13.59
C ASP A 74 9.68 -17.36 -13.49
N ILE A 75 9.71 -16.57 -12.42
CA ILE A 75 10.91 -15.84 -11.98
C ILE A 75 11.10 -16.20 -10.50
N PRO A 76 12.34 -16.36 -10.01
CA PRO A 76 12.60 -16.49 -8.58
C PRO A 76 11.93 -15.34 -7.82
N THR A 77 10.91 -15.67 -7.02
CA THR A 77 10.06 -14.67 -6.37
C THR A 77 9.95 -14.92 -4.87
N THR A 78 10.20 -13.88 -4.10
CA THR A 78 10.00 -13.88 -2.65
C THR A 78 8.79 -13.02 -2.30
N VAL A 79 7.76 -13.65 -1.73
CA VAL A 79 6.59 -12.96 -1.18
C VAL A 79 6.85 -12.69 0.30
N THR A 80 6.71 -11.43 0.73
CA THR A 80 7.05 -11.04 2.09
C THR A 80 6.16 -9.93 2.66
N SER A 81 5.79 -10.05 3.92
CA SER A 81 5.07 -9.01 4.66
C SER A 81 5.94 -7.77 4.96
N LEU A 82 7.26 -7.90 4.86
CA LEU A 82 8.19 -6.79 5.07
C LEU A 82 7.98 -5.65 4.06
N LEU A 83 7.42 -5.94 2.89
CA LEU A 83 7.12 -4.97 1.84
C LEU A 83 5.67 -4.46 1.85
N ARG A 84 4.89 -4.75 2.89
CA ARG A 84 3.55 -4.19 3.02
C ARG A 84 3.57 -2.66 3.06
N GLU A 85 2.47 -2.06 2.62
CA GLU A 85 2.13 -0.66 2.91
C GLU A 85 2.26 -0.41 4.43
N ARG A 86 2.50 0.82 4.81
CA ARG A 86 2.51 1.25 6.20
C ARG A 86 1.16 0.94 6.86
N SER A 87 1.19 0.31 8.03
CA SER A 87 -0.01 0.07 8.82
C SER A 87 -0.58 1.40 9.35
N LEU A 88 -1.89 1.52 9.25
CA LEU A 88 -2.67 2.60 9.86
C LEU A 88 -3.44 2.09 11.10
N GLY A 89 -3.14 0.89 11.58
CA GLY A 89 -3.62 0.32 12.83
C GLY A 89 -5.14 0.37 12.95
N LEU A 90 -5.64 0.94 14.04
CA LEU A 90 -7.08 1.02 14.33
C LEU A 90 -7.88 1.87 13.32
N PHE A 91 -7.22 2.64 12.46
CA PHE A 91 -7.91 3.43 11.44
C PHE A 91 -8.20 2.64 10.18
N GLU A 92 -7.59 1.47 9.98
CA GLU A 92 -7.80 0.66 8.78
C GLU A 92 -9.26 0.21 8.65
N GLY A 93 -9.83 0.39 7.46
CA GLY A 93 -11.24 0.11 7.18
C GLY A 93 -12.22 1.14 7.73
N GLN A 94 -11.76 2.10 8.53
CA GLN A 94 -12.63 3.13 9.11
C GLN A 94 -12.84 4.29 8.15
N PHE A 95 -14.08 4.77 8.05
CA PHE A 95 -14.40 5.95 7.24
C PHE A 95 -13.78 7.21 7.84
N LYS A 96 -13.12 8.00 6.98
CA LYS A 96 -12.38 9.20 7.41
C LYS A 96 -13.26 10.22 8.11
N ASP A 97 -14.47 10.46 7.61
CA ASP A 97 -15.43 11.39 8.20
C ASP A 97 -15.93 10.95 9.58
N LYS A 98 -16.04 9.64 9.82
CA LYS A 98 -16.39 9.10 11.15
C LYS A 98 -15.25 9.31 12.15
N LEU A 99 -14.01 9.00 11.74
CA LEU A 99 -12.86 9.17 12.62
C LEU A 99 -12.64 10.63 12.99
N MET A 100 -12.80 11.55 12.04
CA MET A 100 -12.66 12.99 12.29
C MET A 100 -13.68 13.55 13.30
N LYS A 101 -14.85 12.95 13.37
CA LYS A 101 -15.92 13.32 14.31
C LYS A 101 -15.84 12.59 15.65
N ASN A 102 -14.98 11.59 15.77
CA ASN A 102 -14.85 10.80 16.99
C ASN A 102 -13.94 11.52 17.99
N ASN A 103 -14.49 11.90 19.14
CA ASN A 103 -13.77 12.61 20.19
C ASN A 103 -12.54 11.83 20.71
N MET A 104 -12.58 10.50 20.70
CA MET A 104 -11.44 9.66 21.11
C MET A 104 -10.20 9.91 20.23
N TYR A 105 -10.41 10.23 18.94
CA TYR A 105 -9.34 10.44 17.97
C TYR A 105 -9.14 11.92 17.60
N HIS A 106 -9.76 12.84 18.33
CA HIS A 106 -9.73 14.28 18.06
C HIS A 106 -8.31 14.81 17.80
N ARG A 107 -7.34 14.39 18.63
CA ARG A 107 -5.94 14.86 18.50
C ARG A 107 -5.29 14.54 17.17
N TYR A 108 -5.63 13.42 16.53
CA TYR A 108 -5.04 12.99 15.26
C TYR A 108 -5.44 13.88 14.08
N PHE A 109 -6.56 14.58 14.20
CA PHE A 109 -7.14 15.38 13.12
C PHE A 109 -7.13 16.87 13.40
N HIS A 110 -7.12 17.27 14.67
CA HIS A 110 -7.30 18.65 15.09
C HIS A 110 -6.14 19.22 15.92
N ASP A 111 -5.32 18.38 16.54
CA ASP A 111 -4.12 18.82 17.24
C ASP A 111 -3.01 19.12 16.21
N PRO A 112 -2.45 20.34 16.18
CA PRO A 112 -1.34 20.70 15.28
C PRO A 112 -0.13 19.77 15.38
N ASN A 113 0.12 19.18 16.55
CA ASN A 113 1.24 18.26 16.76
C ASN A 113 0.99 16.87 16.18
N TYR A 114 -0.25 16.52 15.83
CA TYR A 114 -0.64 15.20 15.35
C TYR A 114 -1.28 15.17 13.96
N LYS A 115 -1.68 16.30 13.41
CA LYS A 115 -2.40 16.36 12.13
C LYS A 115 -1.64 15.73 10.95
N ASP A 116 -0.32 15.68 11.01
CA ASP A 116 0.53 15.15 9.95
C ASP A 116 0.96 13.70 10.18
N PHE A 117 0.29 12.96 11.07
CA PHE A 117 0.64 11.56 11.37
C PHE A 117 0.80 10.67 10.13
N ARG A 118 0.12 10.98 9.03
CA ARG A 118 0.22 10.23 7.76
C ARG A 118 1.55 10.42 7.03
N HIS A 119 2.27 11.49 7.34
CA HIS A 119 3.52 11.87 6.68
C HIS A 119 4.68 12.05 7.66
N SER A 120 4.53 11.57 8.88
CA SER A 120 5.51 11.74 9.93
C SER A 120 6.45 10.54 10.05
N PHE A 121 7.72 10.83 10.34
CA PHE A 121 8.70 9.81 10.70
C PHE A 121 8.46 9.22 12.08
N ILE A 122 7.77 9.93 12.97
CA ILE A 122 7.61 9.56 14.38
C ILE A 122 6.14 9.31 14.72
N GLN A 123 5.27 10.24 14.30
CA GLN A 123 3.83 10.15 14.61
C GLN A 123 3.15 9.08 13.76
N LYS A 124 2.19 8.38 14.36
CA LYS A 124 1.48 7.28 13.73
C LYS A 124 0.04 7.19 14.22
N ALA A 125 -0.80 6.54 13.44
CA ALA A 125 -2.15 6.15 13.89
C ALA A 125 -2.05 5.20 15.08
N PRO A 126 -3.11 5.09 15.92
CA PRO A 126 -3.11 4.16 17.04
C PRO A 126 -2.84 2.73 16.54
N GLU A 127 -1.87 2.04 17.14
CA GLU A 127 -1.43 0.69 16.75
C GLU A 127 -0.90 0.57 15.31
N GLY A 128 -0.64 1.71 14.65
CA GLY A 128 -0.09 1.74 13.30
C GLY A 128 1.43 1.91 13.27
N GLU A 129 1.95 2.16 12.09
CA GLU A 129 3.37 2.41 11.82
C GLU A 129 3.63 3.87 11.46
N SER A 130 4.75 4.42 11.95
CA SER A 130 5.39 5.62 11.43
C SER A 130 6.29 5.27 10.24
N TYR A 131 6.87 6.27 9.55
CA TYR A 131 7.88 5.98 8.53
C TYR A 131 9.15 5.33 9.10
N ASN A 132 9.53 5.66 10.33
CA ASN A 132 10.63 4.97 11.00
C ASN A 132 10.34 3.49 11.24
N ASP A 133 9.13 3.14 11.66
CA ASP A 133 8.73 1.75 11.87
C ASP A 133 8.84 0.97 10.55
N VAL A 134 8.35 1.53 9.43
CA VAL A 134 8.48 0.93 8.09
C VAL A 134 9.94 0.79 7.68
N TYR A 135 10.76 1.82 7.91
CA TYR A 135 12.20 1.77 7.59
C TYR A 135 12.90 0.60 8.29
N TYR A 136 12.66 0.44 9.60
CA TYR A 136 13.27 -0.65 10.35
C TYR A 136 12.73 -2.02 9.94
N ARG A 137 11.45 -2.11 9.61
CA ARG A 137 10.85 -3.36 9.11
C ARG A 137 11.44 -3.79 7.78
N VAL A 138 11.61 -2.86 6.85
CA VAL A 138 12.14 -3.16 5.50
C VAL A 138 13.63 -3.45 5.52
N LYS A 139 14.36 -2.95 6.52
CA LYS A 139 15.81 -3.16 6.66
C LYS A 139 16.18 -4.59 7.16
N GLN A 140 15.22 -5.35 7.66
CA GLN A 140 15.45 -6.74 8.09
C GLN A 140 15.76 -7.66 6.92
#